data_8c655faf5c5673b4093023a7ee9f34b4
#
_entry.id   8c655faf5c5673b4093023a7ee9f34b4
#
_cell.length_a   1.000
_cell.length_b   1.000
_cell.length_c   1.000
_cell.angle_alpha   90.00
_cell.angle_beta   90.00
_cell.angle_gamma   90.00
#
_symmetry.space_group_name_H-M   'P 1'
#
loop_
_entity.id
_entity.type
_entity.pdbx_description
1 polymer ?
#
loop_
_entity_poly.entity_id
_entity_poly.type
_entity_poly.pdbx_seq_one_letter_code
_entity_poly.pdbx_strand_id
1 'polypeptide(L)'
;MTSTPETAILAGGCFWGMQDLIRKLPGVISTRVGYTGGNVPDATYRNHGSHAEAIEIIFDPERVSYRDLLEFFFQIHDPTTLNRQGNDIGTSYRSAIFYTSDAQKQVAEDTIADVDASGLWPGKVVTEVAPAGPFWEAEPEHQDYLEKYPNGYTCHFARPGWKLPHRADKVSQ
;
A
#
# COMPACT_ATOMS: atom_id res chain seq x y z
N MET A 1 -3.78 -25.92 11.83
CA MET A 1 -4.52 -25.61 10.60
C MET A 1 -3.97 -24.33 9.99
N THR A 2 -3.64 -24.37 8.71
CA THR A 2 -3.14 -23.20 8.04
C THR A 2 -4.29 -22.34 7.53
N SER A 3 -4.18 -21.03 7.73
CA SER A 3 -5.18 -20.11 7.21
C SER A 3 -5.02 -19.97 5.70
N THR A 4 -6.12 -19.61 5.05
CA THR A 4 -6.09 -19.28 3.62
C THR A 4 -5.37 -17.94 3.43
N PRO A 5 -4.37 -17.85 2.54
CA PRO A 5 -3.74 -16.57 2.26
C PRO A 5 -4.76 -15.54 1.76
N GLU A 6 -4.52 -14.29 2.10
CA GLU A 6 -5.38 -13.18 1.75
C GLU A 6 -4.63 -12.23 0.81
N THR A 7 -5.37 -11.49 -0.01
CA THR A 7 -4.80 -10.54 -0.96
C THR A 7 -5.09 -9.11 -0.53
N ALA A 8 -4.07 -8.27 -0.52
CA ALA A 8 -4.20 -6.83 -0.31
C ALA A 8 -3.64 -6.10 -1.52
N ILE A 9 -4.29 -4.99 -1.91
CA ILE A 9 -3.83 -4.17 -3.03
C ILE A 9 -3.74 -2.72 -2.54
N LEU A 10 -2.53 -2.17 -2.56
CA LEU A 10 -2.23 -0.85 -2.01
C LEU A 10 -1.43 -0.02 -3.01
N ALA A 11 -1.72 1.28 -3.04
CA ALA A 11 -0.98 2.24 -3.86
C ALA A 11 -0.49 3.38 -2.98
N GLY A 12 0.80 3.66 -2.99
CA GLY A 12 1.40 4.68 -2.12
C GLY A 12 2.61 5.35 -2.75
N GLY A 13 2.53 5.69 -4.04
CA GLY A 13 3.63 6.29 -4.78
C GLY A 13 4.35 5.27 -5.63
N CYS A 14 5.60 5.53 -5.95
CA CYS A 14 6.39 4.66 -6.81
C CYS A 14 6.42 3.23 -6.24
N PHE A 15 6.00 2.26 -7.05
CA PHE A 15 5.86 0.89 -6.56
C PHE A 15 7.20 0.19 -6.30
N TRP A 16 8.30 0.71 -6.78
CA TRP A 16 9.62 0.13 -6.47
C TRP A 16 9.91 0.16 -4.96
N GLY A 17 9.73 1.33 -4.34
CA GLY A 17 9.97 1.48 -2.90
C GLY A 17 8.93 0.77 -2.05
N MET A 18 7.67 0.80 -2.48
CA MET A 18 6.61 0.10 -1.79
C MET A 18 6.91 -1.40 -1.71
N GLN A 19 7.27 -2.00 -2.85
CA GLN A 19 7.58 -3.42 -2.87
C GLN A 19 8.81 -3.76 -2.03
N ASP A 20 9.85 -2.93 -2.10
CA ASP A 20 11.08 -3.17 -1.37
C ASP A 20 10.85 -3.27 0.14
N LEU A 21 10.00 -2.42 0.69
CA LEU A 21 9.73 -2.40 2.11
C LEU A 21 8.71 -3.45 2.52
N ILE A 22 7.61 -3.58 1.76
CA ILE A 22 6.50 -4.47 2.15
C ILE A 22 6.89 -5.94 2.06
N ARG A 23 7.68 -6.34 1.05
CA ARG A 23 8.08 -7.74 0.91
C ARG A 23 8.88 -8.27 2.10
N LYS A 24 9.46 -7.37 2.89
CA LYS A 24 10.27 -7.75 4.06
C LYS A 24 9.45 -7.98 5.32
N LEU A 25 8.16 -7.67 5.31
CA LEU A 25 7.31 -7.86 6.48
C LEU A 25 7.08 -9.34 6.74
N PRO A 26 7.26 -9.79 8.01
CA PRO A 26 6.90 -11.17 8.37
C PRO A 26 5.42 -11.42 8.08
N GLY A 27 5.13 -12.56 7.46
CA GLY A 27 3.76 -12.92 7.08
C GLY A 27 3.41 -12.59 5.64
N VAL A 28 4.19 -11.74 4.97
CA VAL A 28 4.03 -11.51 3.53
C VAL A 28 4.62 -12.69 2.77
N ILE A 29 3.79 -13.34 1.95
CA ILE A 29 4.17 -14.54 1.21
C ILE A 29 4.79 -14.16 -0.13
N SER A 30 4.12 -13.27 -0.88
CA SER A 30 4.61 -12.82 -2.19
C SER A 30 4.04 -11.44 -2.51
N THR A 31 4.72 -10.75 -3.42
CA THR A 31 4.29 -9.43 -3.89
C THR A 31 4.52 -9.35 -5.39
N ARG A 32 3.68 -8.56 -6.06
CA ARG A 32 3.94 -8.11 -7.43
C ARG A 32 3.48 -6.67 -7.57
N VAL A 33 4.13 -5.92 -8.44
CA VAL A 33 3.74 -4.54 -8.70
C VAL A 33 3.00 -4.45 -10.03
N GLY A 34 2.17 -3.42 -10.17
CA GLY A 34 1.36 -3.24 -11.36
C GLY A 34 0.55 -1.97 -11.34
N TYR A 35 -0.50 -1.95 -12.16
CA TYR A 35 -1.33 -0.78 -12.40
C TYR A 35 -2.79 -1.14 -12.16
N THR A 36 -3.50 -0.32 -11.40
CA THR A 36 -4.91 -0.57 -11.11
C THR A 36 -5.63 0.71 -10.69
N GLY A 37 -6.96 0.66 -10.66
CA GLY A 37 -7.77 1.79 -10.21
C GLY A 37 -8.10 2.78 -11.32
N GLY A 38 -7.66 2.54 -12.53
CA GLY A 38 -7.95 3.36 -13.69
C GLY A 38 -8.77 2.62 -14.76
N ASN A 39 -8.67 3.08 -16.00
CA ASN A 39 -9.55 2.59 -17.07
C ASN A 39 -8.84 2.11 -18.33
N VAL A 40 -7.51 2.07 -18.36
CA VAL A 40 -6.77 1.63 -19.55
C VAL A 40 -6.53 0.12 -19.47
N PRO A 41 -6.99 -0.67 -20.44
CA PRO A 41 -6.69 -2.11 -20.47
C PRO A 41 -5.24 -2.34 -20.89
N ASP A 42 -4.70 -3.49 -20.47
CA ASP A 42 -3.31 -3.88 -20.80
C ASP A 42 -2.31 -2.77 -20.47
N ALA A 43 -2.45 -2.21 -19.27
CA ALA A 43 -1.65 -1.06 -18.82
C ALA A 43 -0.16 -1.39 -18.79
N THR A 44 0.66 -0.41 -19.15
CA THR A 44 2.11 -0.49 -19.13
C THR A 44 2.68 0.73 -18.39
N TYR A 45 3.97 0.71 -18.09
CA TYR A 45 4.63 1.83 -17.43
C TYR A 45 4.47 3.13 -18.23
N ARG A 46 4.53 3.04 -19.55
CA ARG A 46 4.43 4.21 -20.45
C ARG A 46 2.99 4.58 -20.77
N ASN A 47 2.06 3.65 -20.61
CA ASN A 47 0.66 3.87 -20.97
C ASN A 47 -0.25 3.18 -19.96
N HIS A 48 -0.44 3.82 -18.81
CA HIS A 48 -1.35 3.28 -17.80
C HIS A 48 -2.47 4.28 -17.45
N GLY A 49 -2.64 5.34 -18.23
CA GLY A 49 -3.77 6.25 -18.10
C GLY A 49 -3.96 6.75 -16.67
N SER A 50 -5.17 6.56 -16.14
CA SER A 50 -5.53 6.98 -14.78
C SER A 50 -5.22 5.92 -13.72
N HIS A 51 -4.58 4.80 -14.07
CA HIS A 51 -4.20 3.80 -13.07
C HIS A 51 -3.14 4.35 -12.11
N ALA A 52 -3.20 3.87 -10.86
CA ALA A 52 -2.14 4.09 -9.90
C ALA A 52 -1.10 2.98 -10.01
N GLU A 53 0.15 3.30 -9.71
CA GLU A 53 1.16 2.29 -9.46
C GLU A 53 0.85 1.63 -8.11
N ALA A 54 0.71 0.32 -8.11
CA ALA A 54 0.21 -0.41 -6.96
C ALA A 54 0.98 -1.69 -6.72
N ILE A 55 0.83 -2.22 -5.51
CA ILE A 55 1.40 -3.50 -5.12
C ILE A 55 0.28 -4.44 -4.71
N GLU A 56 0.32 -5.66 -5.24
CA GLU A 56 -0.55 -6.75 -4.79
C GLU A 56 0.25 -7.61 -3.82
N ILE A 57 -0.32 -7.83 -2.65
CA ILE A 57 0.36 -8.51 -1.54
C ILE A 57 -0.43 -9.75 -1.20
N ILE A 58 0.22 -10.92 -1.25
CA ILE A 58 -0.35 -12.16 -0.74
C ILE A 58 0.25 -12.36 0.65
N PHE A 59 -0.59 -12.47 1.67
CA PHE A 59 -0.12 -12.55 3.04
C PHE A 59 -0.88 -13.61 3.83
N ASP A 60 -0.22 -14.09 4.90
CA ASP A 60 -0.80 -15.05 5.84
C ASP A 60 -1.46 -14.26 6.99
N PRO A 61 -2.80 -14.24 7.07
CA PRO A 61 -3.49 -13.42 8.08
C PRO A 61 -3.29 -13.91 9.52
N GLU A 62 -2.73 -15.09 9.72
CA GLU A 62 -2.37 -15.53 11.07
C GLU A 62 -1.03 -14.98 11.52
N ARG A 63 -0.18 -14.53 10.59
CA ARG A 63 1.14 -13.98 10.90
C ARG A 63 1.18 -12.45 10.83
N VAL A 64 0.41 -11.87 9.92
CA VAL A 64 0.26 -10.42 9.80
C VAL A 64 -1.19 -10.12 9.44
N SER A 65 -1.83 -9.23 10.19
CA SER A 65 -3.21 -8.88 9.90
C SER A 65 -3.28 -7.84 8.79
N TYR A 66 -4.46 -7.69 8.18
CA TYR A 66 -4.68 -6.61 7.22
C TYR A 66 -4.45 -5.25 7.88
N ARG A 67 -4.87 -5.10 9.13
CA ARG A 67 -4.64 -3.88 9.92
C ARG A 67 -3.14 -3.58 10.05
N ASP A 68 -2.33 -4.60 10.35
CA ASP A 68 -0.89 -4.43 10.46
C ASP A 68 -0.27 -3.97 9.14
N LEU A 69 -0.74 -4.51 8.01
CA LEU A 69 -0.29 -4.08 6.70
C LEU A 69 -0.60 -2.61 6.47
N LEU A 70 -1.82 -2.18 6.82
CA LEU A 70 -2.22 -0.79 6.63
C LEU A 70 -1.46 0.16 7.55
N GLU A 71 -1.19 -0.23 8.78
CA GLU A 71 -0.40 0.59 9.68
C GLU A 71 1.01 0.79 9.14
N PHE A 72 1.61 -0.25 8.59
CA PHE A 72 2.91 -0.13 7.95
C PHE A 72 2.84 0.71 6.68
N PHE A 73 1.81 0.51 5.86
CA PHE A 73 1.55 1.29 4.65
C PHE A 73 1.52 2.80 4.96
N PHE A 74 0.79 3.19 6.00
CA PHE A 74 0.71 4.59 6.41
C PHE A 74 2.01 5.12 7.02
N GLN A 75 2.90 4.23 7.42
CA GLN A 75 4.21 4.62 7.96
C GLN A 75 5.25 4.86 6.88
N ILE A 76 5.16 4.14 5.76
CA ILE A 76 6.21 4.16 4.72
C ILE A 76 5.95 5.15 3.59
N HIS A 77 4.77 5.77 3.55
CA HIS A 77 4.47 6.81 2.57
C HIS A 77 3.68 7.93 3.22
N ASP A 78 3.56 9.07 2.55
CA ASP A 78 2.78 10.19 3.08
C ASP A 78 1.35 10.11 2.53
N PRO A 79 0.35 9.73 3.36
CA PRO A 79 -1.03 9.62 2.90
C PRO A 79 -1.78 10.95 2.89
N THR A 80 -1.09 12.07 3.13
CA THR A 80 -1.71 13.39 3.26
C THR A 80 -1.51 14.26 2.03
N THR A 81 -0.81 13.76 1.00
CA THR A 81 -0.55 14.50 -0.23
C THR A 81 -1.38 13.93 -1.39
N LEU A 82 -2.21 14.77 -2.00
CA LEU A 82 -3.12 14.36 -3.07
C LEU A 82 -2.34 14.19 -4.37
N ASN A 83 -2.50 13.02 -5.02
CA ASN A 83 -1.88 12.71 -6.32
C ASN A 83 -0.38 13.02 -6.34
N ARG A 84 0.30 12.70 -5.25
CA ARG A 84 1.71 13.02 -5.13
C ARG A 84 2.34 12.18 -4.02
N GLN A 85 3.59 11.78 -4.23
CA GLN A 85 4.38 11.16 -3.17
C GLN A 85 5.82 11.65 -3.29
N GLY A 86 6.25 12.48 -2.32
CA GLY A 86 7.57 13.07 -2.36
C GLY A 86 7.77 13.91 -3.63
N ASN A 87 8.78 13.58 -4.41
CA ASN A 87 9.09 14.25 -5.67
C ASN A 87 8.26 13.73 -6.85
N ASP A 88 7.52 12.65 -6.66
CA ASP A 88 6.72 12.04 -7.73
C ASP A 88 5.34 12.69 -7.74
N ILE A 89 5.00 13.36 -8.82
CA ILE A 89 3.76 14.11 -8.96
C ILE A 89 2.89 13.49 -10.06
N GLY A 90 1.61 13.29 -9.77
CA GLY A 90 0.64 12.77 -10.72
C GLY A 90 -0.26 11.70 -10.10
N THR A 91 -1.36 11.38 -10.81
CA THR A 91 -2.34 10.39 -10.34
C THR A 91 -1.75 8.99 -10.20
N SER A 92 -0.66 8.69 -10.96
CA SER A 92 0.06 7.41 -10.83
C SER A 92 0.59 7.19 -9.43
N TYR A 93 0.88 8.25 -8.71
CA TYR A 93 1.54 8.20 -7.40
C TYR A 93 0.59 8.53 -6.24
N ARG A 94 -0.71 8.44 -6.48
CA ARG A 94 -1.71 8.72 -5.45
C ARG A 94 -1.75 7.61 -4.41
N SER A 95 -2.20 7.96 -3.21
CA SER A 95 -2.41 7.00 -2.13
C SER A 95 -3.79 6.36 -2.29
N ALA A 96 -3.84 5.04 -2.28
CA ALA A 96 -5.11 4.33 -2.42
C ALA A 96 -5.08 2.96 -1.77
N ILE A 97 -6.23 2.53 -1.29
CA ILE A 97 -6.48 1.19 -0.76
C ILE A 97 -7.59 0.58 -1.61
N PHE A 98 -7.28 -0.51 -2.30
CA PHE A 98 -8.26 -1.22 -3.13
C PHE A 98 -8.67 -2.49 -2.40
N TYR A 99 -9.82 -2.46 -1.72
CA TYR A 99 -10.24 -3.58 -0.88
C TYR A 99 -10.80 -4.73 -1.70
N THR A 100 -10.56 -5.95 -1.21
CA THR A 100 -11.04 -7.17 -1.86
C THR A 100 -12.22 -7.79 -1.10
N SER A 101 -12.63 -7.18 0.01
CA SER A 101 -13.77 -7.64 0.81
C SER A 101 -14.32 -6.49 1.64
N ASP A 102 -15.56 -6.66 2.13
CA ASP A 102 -16.16 -5.66 3.02
C ASP A 102 -15.39 -5.55 4.33
N ALA A 103 -14.82 -6.65 4.81
CA ALA A 103 -13.99 -6.63 6.02
C ALA A 103 -12.77 -5.75 5.82
N GLN A 104 -12.11 -5.83 4.65
CA GLN A 104 -10.98 -4.96 4.34
C GLN A 104 -11.40 -3.50 4.28
N LYS A 105 -12.55 -3.22 3.66
CA LYS A 105 -13.08 -1.85 3.59
C LYS A 105 -13.26 -1.27 4.99
N GLN A 106 -13.84 -2.02 5.90
CA GLN A 106 -14.07 -1.57 7.28
C GLN A 106 -12.74 -1.30 7.99
N VAL A 107 -11.77 -2.20 7.86
CA VAL A 107 -10.45 -2.01 8.46
C VAL A 107 -9.76 -0.79 7.89
N ALA A 108 -9.89 -0.56 6.57
CA ALA A 108 -9.29 0.61 5.93
C ALA A 108 -9.88 1.90 6.49
N GLU A 109 -11.20 1.97 6.59
CA GLU A 109 -11.89 3.15 7.12
C GLU A 109 -11.53 3.40 8.59
N ASP A 110 -11.47 2.34 9.39
CA ASP A 110 -11.09 2.45 10.81
C ASP A 110 -9.64 2.92 10.96
N THR A 111 -8.76 2.41 10.12
CA THR A 111 -7.34 2.79 10.18
C THR A 111 -7.16 4.25 9.82
N ILE A 112 -7.84 4.72 8.77
CA ILE A 112 -7.78 6.12 8.36
C ILE A 112 -8.30 7.02 9.49
N ALA A 113 -9.41 6.63 10.11
CA ALA A 113 -9.96 7.41 11.23
C ALA A 113 -8.97 7.50 12.38
N ASP A 114 -8.29 6.39 12.70
CA ASP A 114 -7.29 6.38 13.76
C ASP A 114 -6.07 7.25 13.41
N VAL A 115 -5.62 7.22 12.14
CA VAL A 115 -4.52 8.07 11.68
C VAL A 115 -4.90 9.54 11.82
N ASP A 116 -6.07 9.92 11.33
CA ASP A 116 -6.53 11.31 11.42
C ASP A 116 -6.67 11.77 12.87
N ALA A 117 -7.18 10.91 13.74
CA ALA A 117 -7.40 11.26 15.15
C ALA A 117 -6.10 11.33 15.94
N SER A 118 -5.05 10.67 15.50
CA SER A 118 -3.79 10.59 16.25
C SER A 118 -3.01 11.90 16.29
N GLY A 119 -3.12 12.72 15.25
CA GLY A 119 -2.33 13.94 15.11
C GLY A 119 -0.86 13.69 14.81
N LEU A 120 -0.47 12.46 14.52
CA LEU A 120 0.94 12.11 14.28
C LEU A 120 1.40 12.41 12.87
N TRP A 121 0.47 12.50 11.92
CA TRP A 121 0.79 12.82 10.51
C TRP A 121 0.65 14.32 10.26
N PRO A 122 1.33 14.86 9.22
CA PRO A 122 1.35 16.31 8.99
C PRO A 122 0.05 16.91 8.50
N GLY A 123 -0.91 16.09 8.09
CA GLY A 123 -2.19 16.57 7.59
C GLY A 123 -3.23 15.47 7.64
N LYS A 124 -4.37 15.74 6.99
CA LYS A 124 -5.47 14.81 6.93
C LYS A 124 -5.22 13.78 5.83
N VAL A 125 -5.62 12.54 6.08
CA VAL A 125 -5.48 11.45 5.09
C VAL A 125 -6.36 11.75 3.87
N VAL A 126 -5.76 11.63 2.69
CA VAL A 126 -6.45 11.78 1.40
C VAL A 126 -6.46 10.46 0.61
N THR A 127 -6.15 9.35 1.26
CA THR A 127 -6.10 8.03 0.64
C THR A 127 -7.48 7.64 0.08
N GLU A 128 -7.50 7.25 -1.19
CA GLU A 128 -8.71 6.72 -1.83
C GLU A 128 -9.01 5.32 -1.27
N VAL A 129 -10.28 5.03 -1.00
CA VAL A 129 -10.72 3.68 -0.59
C VAL A 129 -11.76 3.23 -1.59
N ALA A 130 -11.45 2.22 -2.38
CA ALA A 130 -12.30 1.77 -3.48
C ALA A 130 -12.23 0.25 -3.62
N PRO A 131 -13.27 -0.38 -4.23
CA PRO A 131 -13.20 -1.82 -4.48
C PRO A 131 -12.12 -2.15 -5.51
N ALA A 132 -11.46 -3.29 -5.33
CA ALA A 132 -10.43 -3.74 -6.25
C ALA A 132 -11.04 -4.08 -7.61
N GLY A 133 -10.41 -3.58 -8.66
CA GLY A 133 -10.75 -3.92 -10.03
C GLY A 133 -9.61 -4.70 -10.68
N PRO A 134 -9.55 -4.73 -12.02
CA PRO A 134 -8.46 -5.43 -12.70
C PRO A 134 -7.09 -4.91 -12.26
N PHE A 135 -6.18 -5.83 -12.01
CA PHE A 135 -4.79 -5.52 -11.67
C PHE A 135 -3.91 -5.94 -12.86
N TRP A 136 -3.27 -4.97 -13.48
CA TRP A 136 -2.41 -5.20 -14.64
C TRP A 136 -0.97 -5.29 -14.17
N GLU A 137 -0.43 -6.49 -14.17
CA GLU A 137 0.94 -6.72 -13.68
C GLU A 137 1.94 -5.89 -14.50
N ALA A 138 2.86 -5.22 -13.78
CA ALA A 138 3.88 -4.42 -14.42
C ALA A 138 4.93 -5.32 -15.09
N GLU A 139 5.67 -4.71 -16.00
CA GLU A 139 6.70 -5.39 -16.79
C GLU A 139 7.73 -6.07 -15.86
N PRO A 140 8.36 -7.17 -16.30
CA PRO A 140 9.30 -7.90 -15.44
C PRO A 140 10.44 -7.04 -14.87
N GLU A 141 10.87 -6.01 -15.60
CA GLU A 141 11.94 -5.14 -15.12
C GLU A 141 11.55 -4.32 -13.90
N HIS A 142 10.24 -4.13 -13.64
CA HIS A 142 9.76 -3.40 -12.47
C HIS A 142 9.52 -4.31 -11.28
N GLN A 143 9.49 -5.63 -11.47
CA GLN A 143 9.31 -6.56 -10.35
C GLN A 143 10.63 -6.65 -9.60
N ASP A 144 10.55 -6.44 -8.26
CA ASP A 144 11.72 -6.51 -7.37
C ASP A 144 12.86 -5.57 -7.81
N TYR A 145 12.49 -4.38 -8.30
CA TYR A 145 13.43 -3.44 -8.90
C TYR A 145 14.56 -3.07 -7.94
N LEU A 146 14.24 -2.75 -6.69
CA LEU A 146 15.27 -2.34 -5.72
C LEU A 146 16.07 -3.52 -5.16
N GLU A 147 15.58 -4.75 -5.36
CA GLU A 147 16.37 -5.95 -5.06
C GLU A 147 17.45 -6.14 -6.13
N LYS A 148 17.09 -5.87 -7.39
CA LYS A 148 18.02 -5.92 -8.53
C LYS A 148 18.98 -4.73 -8.54
N TYR A 149 18.50 -3.58 -8.11
CA TYR A 149 19.24 -2.31 -8.13
C TYR A 149 19.14 -1.63 -6.76
N PRO A 150 19.92 -2.10 -5.76
CA PRO A 150 19.78 -1.59 -4.37
C PRO A 150 20.02 -0.09 -4.21
N ASN A 151 20.75 0.54 -5.14
CA ASN A 151 20.99 1.98 -5.10
C ASN A 151 20.00 2.75 -5.98
N GLY A 152 18.93 2.08 -6.46
CA GLY A 152 17.92 2.72 -7.27
C GLY A 152 17.09 3.74 -6.49
N TYR A 153 16.31 4.52 -7.24
CA TYR A 153 15.49 5.58 -6.65
C TYR A 153 14.42 5.02 -5.73
N THR A 154 14.28 5.63 -4.55
CA THR A 154 13.14 5.41 -3.66
C THR A 154 12.92 6.65 -2.80
N CYS A 155 11.64 6.98 -2.55
CA CYS A 155 11.26 8.01 -1.59
C CYS A 155 10.56 7.39 -0.38
N HIS A 156 10.54 6.06 -0.28
CA HIS A 156 9.84 5.34 0.78
C HIS A 156 10.79 4.97 1.91
N PHE A 157 10.34 5.21 3.12
CA PHE A 157 11.07 4.81 4.33
C PHE A 157 10.08 4.77 5.48
N ALA A 158 10.37 3.95 6.50
CA ALA A 158 9.54 3.89 7.69
C ALA A 158 9.81 5.11 8.57
N ARG A 159 8.77 5.89 8.85
CA ARG A 159 8.88 7.09 9.68
C ARG A 159 8.52 6.72 11.11
N PRO A 160 9.48 6.81 12.05
CA PRO A 160 9.24 6.32 13.42
C PRO A 160 8.09 7.03 14.14
N GLY A 161 7.88 8.32 13.83
CA GLY A 161 6.81 9.10 14.46
C GLY A 161 5.42 8.81 13.93
N TRP A 162 5.31 8.10 12.80
CA TRP A 162 4.03 7.83 12.16
C TRP A 162 3.57 6.40 12.47
N LYS A 163 3.52 6.10 13.74
CA LYS A 163 3.15 4.77 14.19
C LYS A 163 2.02 4.87 15.20
N LEU A 164 0.88 4.26 14.85
CA LEU A 164 -0.27 4.21 15.73
C LEU A 164 0.01 3.28 16.92
N PRO A 165 -0.60 3.56 18.09
CA PRO A 165 -0.59 2.59 19.18
C PRO A 165 -1.18 1.27 18.70
N HIS A 166 -0.59 0.16 19.12
CA HIS A 166 -1.03 -1.16 18.68
C HIS A 166 -2.46 -1.41 19.12
N ARG A 167 -3.37 -1.62 18.14
CA ARG A 167 -4.80 -1.72 18.44
C ARG A 167 -5.13 -2.94 19.29
N ALA A 168 -4.39 -4.03 19.14
CA ALA A 168 -4.59 -5.23 19.92
C ALA A 168 -4.42 -4.96 21.41
N ASP A 169 -3.54 -4.04 21.80
CA ASP A 169 -3.34 -3.67 23.20
C ASP A 169 -4.59 -3.01 23.79
N LYS A 170 -5.34 -2.28 22.95
CA LYS A 170 -6.59 -1.64 23.39
C LYS A 170 -7.72 -2.65 23.45
N VAL A 171 -7.74 -3.63 22.56
CA VAL A 171 -8.81 -4.62 22.46
C VAL A 171 -8.69 -5.66 23.57
N SER A 172 -7.48 -5.99 23.96
CA SER A 172 -7.23 -7.02 24.98
C SER A 172 -7.59 -6.56 26.39
N GLN A 173 -8.00 -5.35 26.55
CA GLN A 173 -8.34 -4.77 27.85
C GLN A 173 -9.77 -5.03 28.26
#